data_d505a304c21d6d88dde971a40dafa802
#
_entry.id   d505a304c21d6d88dde971a40dafa802
#
_cell.length_a   1.000
_cell.length_b   1.000
_cell.length_c   1.000
_cell.angle_alpha   90.00
_cell.angle_beta   90.00
_cell.angle_gamma   90.00
#
_symmetry.space_group_name_H-M   'P 1'
#
loop_
_entity.id
_entity.type
_entity.pdbx_description
1 polymer ?
#
loop_
_entity_poly.entity_id
_entity_poly.type
_entity_poly.pdbx_seq_one_letter_code
_entity_poly.pdbx_strand_id
1 'polypeptide(L)'
;MTIAVHVRLFAIQRELAGTRNVTLELADDADVEAAWSALADRYPVLAPGRSSLRFARNGDYAEPTTPLADGDEVAMIPPVSGGSDQAIDEAADGPDGPDRRRILELRSEPFDIGIVSELADALAVDLDGAVVGFVGRTRSTPGTPAPGQEAEAARHAGRSVDALEYETLESMALTVFGQIADEIEARWDVRRLAIVHRTGDVPLGVASIAVVAVAPHRDAAFEAARYAIDETKARAPIWKAERFTDGHVWIGHQARTGPADEA
;
A
#
# COMPACT_ATOMS: atom_id res chain seq x y z
N MET A 1 -3.74 -10.05 -34.52
CA MET A 1 -3.09 -11.00 -33.59
C MET A 1 -3.70 -10.77 -32.21
N THR A 2 -3.57 -11.72 -31.28
CA THR A 2 -4.03 -11.56 -29.90
C THR A 2 -2.83 -11.64 -28.94
N ILE A 3 -2.94 -10.98 -27.79
CA ILE A 3 -1.98 -11.03 -26.69
C ILE A 3 -2.65 -11.66 -25.48
N ALA A 4 -1.89 -12.41 -24.68
CA ALA A 4 -2.33 -12.93 -23.38
C ALA A 4 -1.90 -11.98 -22.26
N VAL A 5 -2.85 -11.50 -21.47
CA VAL A 5 -2.61 -10.57 -20.34
C VAL A 5 -3.04 -11.23 -19.05
N HIS A 6 -2.21 -11.13 -18.01
CA HIS A 6 -2.45 -11.71 -16.69
C HIS A 6 -3.01 -10.66 -15.74
N VAL A 7 -4.31 -10.73 -15.44
CA VAL A 7 -4.95 -9.79 -14.52
C VAL A 7 -4.90 -10.31 -13.09
N ARG A 8 -4.45 -9.48 -12.15
CA ARG A 8 -4.49 -9.76 -10.71
C ARG A 8 -5.54 -8.92 -9.99
N LEU A 9 -6.34 -9.58 -9.17
CA LEU A 9 -7.42 -8.99 -8.38
C LEU A 9 -7.08 -9.04 -6.89
N PHE A 10 -7.41 -7.97 -6.18
CA PHE A 10 -7.11 -7.81 -4.76
C PHE A 10 -8.36 -7.41 -3.97
N ALA A 11 -8.32 -7.66 -2.67
CA ALA A 11 -9.32 -7.24 -1.71
C ALA A 11 -10.74 -7.55 -2.20
N ILE A 12 -11.63 -6.56 -2.12
CA ILE A 12 -13.04 -6.70 -2.52
C ILE A 12 -13.22 -7.23 -3.95
N GLN A 13 -12.34 -6.92 -4.88
CA GLN A 13 -12.47 -7.37 -6.28
C GLN A 13 -12.19 -8.86 -6.44
N ARG A 14 -11.18 -9.37 -5.72
CA ARG A 14 -10.90 -10.80 -5.66
C ARG A 14 -12.12 -11.58 -5.13
N GLU A 15 -12.77 -11.05 -4.12
CA GLU A 15 -13.96 -11.68 -3.53
C GLU A 15 -15.15 -11.69 -4.47
N LEU A 16 -15.46 -10.55 -5.08
CA LEU A 16 -16.56 -10.43 -6.03
C LEU A 16 -16.38 -11.31 -7.26
N ALA A 17 -15.16 -11.43 -7.78
CA ALA A 17 -14.84 -12.29 -8.91
C ALA A 17 -14.68 -13.77 -8.52
N GLY A 18 -14.48 -14.09 -7.21
CA GLY A 18 -14.21 -15.44 -6.73
C GLY A 18 -12.84 -16.00 -7.15
N THR A 19 -11.94 -15.13 -7.66
CA THR A 19 -10.60 -15.53 -8.12
C THR A 19 -9.60 -14.40 -7.95
N ARG A 20 -8.34 -14.75 -7.74
CA ARG A 20 -7.22 -13.79 -7.66
C ARG A 20 -6.63 -13.46 -9.01
N ASN A 21 -6.59 -14.43 -9.93
CA ASN A 21 -5.91 -14.30 -11.21
C ASN A 21 -6.85 -14.65 -12.35
N VAL A 22 -6.79 -13.86 -13.43
CA VAL A 22 -7.56 -14.08 -14.65
C VAL A 22 -6.62 -13.85 -15.82
N THR A 23 -6.57 -14.79 -16.77
CA THR A 23 -5.91 -14.57 -18.06
C THR A 23 -6.96 -14.10 -19.07
N LEU A 24 -6.65 -13.02 -19.80
CA LEU A 24 -7.45 -12.45 -20.87
C LEU A 24 -6.70 -12.55 -22.19
N GLU A 25 -7.44 -12.91 -23.24
CA GLU A 25 -6.97 -12.82 -24.63
C GLU A 25 -7.52 -11.50 -25.21
N LEU A 26 -6.62 -10.59 -25.55
CA LEU A 26 -6.97 -9.25 -26.06
C LEU A 26 -6.39 -9.03 -27.46
N ALA A 27 -6.85 -7.99 -28.16
CA ALA A 27 -6.23 -7.54 -29.40
C ALA A 27 -4.80 -7.04 -29.14
N ASP A 28 -3.92 -7.13 -30.14
CA ASP A 28 -2.50 -6.73 -30.03
C ASP A 28 -2.27 -5.21 -29.88
N ASP A 29 -3.31 -4.41 -30.09
CA ASP A 29 -3.37 -2.96 -29.85
C ASP A 29 -4.12 -2.58 -28.56
N ALA A 30 -4.42 -3.57 -27.69
CA ALA A 30 -5.16 -3.33 -26.45
C ALA A 30 -4.36 -2.49 -25.44
N ASP A 31 -5.09 -1.72 -24.66
CA ASP A 31 -4.59 -0.97 -23.51
C ASP A 31 -5.16 -1.50 -22.18
N VAL A 32 -4.80 -0.88 -21.08
CA VAL A 32 -5.26 -1.25 -19.75
C VAL A 32 -6.78 -1.12 -19.61
N GLU A 33 -7.42 -0.14 -20.27
CA GLU A 33 -8.89 -0.01 -20.26
C GLU A 33 -9.57 -1.13 -21.01
N ALA A 34 -8.97 -1.61 -22.11
CA ALA A 34 -9.46 -2.78 -22.82
C ALA A 34 -9.41 -4.06 -21.94
N ALA A 35 -8.33 -4.21 -21.15
CA ALA A 35 -8.23 -5.30 -20.18
C ALA A 35 -9.31 -5.20 -19.09
N TRP A 36 -9.55 -3.99 -18.56
CA TRP A 36 -10.64 -3.78 -17.62
C TRP A 36 -12.01 -4.10 -18.24
N SER A 37 -12.28 -3.62 -19.45
CA SER A 37 -13.56 -3.85 -20.14
C SER A 37 -13.83 -5.34 -20.33
N ALA A 38 -12.83 -6.08 -20.82
CA ALA A 38 -12.93 -7.54 -20.97
C ALA A 38 -13.13 -8.27 -19.64
N LEU A 39 -12.50 -7.78 -18.56
CA LEU A 39 -12.70 -8.29 -17.21
C LEU A 39 -14.12 -8.03 -16.71
N ALA A 40 -14.63 -6.80 -16.88
CA ALA A 40 -15.99 -6.41 -16.47
C ALA A 40 -17.08 -7.16 -17.24
N ASP A 41 -16.87 -7.44 -18.53
CA ASP A 41 -17.76 -8.28 -19.34
C ASP A 41 -17.81 -9.72 -18.80
N ARG A 42 -16.67 -10.26 -18.37
CA ARG A 42 -16.57 -11.61 -17.78
C ARG A 42 -17.11 -11.68 -16.35
N TYR A 43 -16.96 -10.60 -15.58
CA TYR A 43 -17.40 -10.45 -14.19
C TYR A 43 -18.18 -9.14 -13.99
N PRO A 44 -19.46 -9.06 -14.43
CA PRO A 44 -20.24 -7.81 -14.38
C PRO A 44 -20.38 -7.20 -12.98
N VAL A 45 -20.24 -8.02 -11.95
CA VAL A 45 -20.28 -7.58 -10.54
C VAL A 45 -19.14 -6.58 -10.19
N LEU A 46 -18.06 -6.55 -10.97
CA LEU A 46 -16.92 -5.63 -10.78
C LEU A 46 -17.18 -4.23 -11.36
N ALA A 47 -18.07 -4.11 -12.35
CA ALA A 47 -18.28 -2.87 -13.11
C ALA A 47 -18.55 -1.62 -12.26
N PRO A 48 -19.33 -1.67 -11.15
CA PRO A 48 -19.55 -0.50 -10.31
C PRO A 48 -18.29 0.08 -9.66
N GLY A 49 -17.23 -0.71 -9.52
CA GLY A 49 -15.98 -0.31 -8.88
C GLY A 49 -15.04 0.54 -9.77
N ARG A 50 -15.35 0.69 -11.09
CA ARG A 50 -14.43 1.30 -12.06
C ARG A 50 -13.90 2.68 -11.66
N SER A 51 -14.77 3.55 -11.15
CA SER A 51 -14.40 4.94 -10.81
C SER A 51 -13.41 5.06 -9.65
N SER A 52 -13.33 4.05 -8.79
CA SER A 52 -12.43 4.03 -7.63
C SER A 52 -11.17 3.18 -7.86
N LEU A 53 -11.05 2.59 -9.07
CA LEU A 53 -9.98 1.68 -9.41
C LEU A 53 -8.74 2.42 -9.93
N ARG A 54 -7.56 1.97 -9.52
CA ARG A 54 -6.29 2.28 -10.16
C ARG A 54 -5.73 1.02 -10.81
N PHE A 55 -4.78 1.21 -11.70
CA PHE A 55 -4.14 0.11 -12.41
C PHE A 55 -2.64 0.12 -12.18
N ALA A 56 -2.04 -1.08 -12.22
CA ALA A 56 -0.60 -1.20 -12.39
C ALA A 56 -0.31 -2.20 -13.52
N ARG A 57 0.76 -1.94 -14.29
CA ARG A 57 1.31 -2.84 -15.29
C ARG A 57 2.69 -3.27 -14.83
N ASN A 58 2.92 -4.55 -14.68
CA ASN A 58 4.22 -5.13 -14.29
C ASN A 58 4.82 -4.54 -13.00
N GLY A 59 3.96 -4.10 -12.07
CA GLY A 59 4.37 -3.54 -10.78
C GLY A 59 4.47 -2.01 -10.72
N ASP A 60 4.28 -1.30 -11.84
CA ASP A 60 4.25 0.15 -11.90
C ASP A 60 2.82 0.66 -12.13
N TYR A 61 2.48 1.82 -11.56
CA TYR A 61 1.18 2.44 -11.83
C TYR A 61 1.03 2.71 -13.33
N ALA A 62 -0.17 2.47 -13.85
CA ALA A 62 -0.47 2.61 -15.27
C ALA A 62 -1.76 3.39 -15.49
N GLU A 63 -1.74 4.25 -16.52
CA GLU A 63 -2.93 4.95 -16.98
C GLU A 63 -3.84 4.01 -17.79
N PRO A 64 -5.14 4.28 -17.85
CA PRO A 64 -6.08 3.49 -18.66
C PRO A 64 -5.65 3.29 -20.12
N THR A 65 -4.98 4.29 -20.70
CA THR A 65 -4.49 4.30 -22.09
C THR A 65 -3.11 3.67 -22.28
N THR A 66 -2.52 3.10 -21.22
CA THR A 66 -1.20 2.43 -21.30
C THR A 66 -1.30 1.20 -22.19
N PRO A 67 -0.53 1.10 -23.30
CA PRO A 67 -0.55 -0.07 -24.17
C PRO A 67 -0.08 -1.34 -23.45
N LEU A 68 -0.65 -2.49 -23.82
CA LEU A 68 -0.30 -3.78 -23.28
C LEU A 68 0.50 -4.61 -24.28
N ALA A 69 1.34 -5.50 -23.77
CA ALA A 69 2.11 -6.47 -24.53
C ALA A 69 1.77 -7.89 -24.08
N ASP A 70 2.11 -8.88 -24.91
CA ASP A 70 1.94 -10.28 -24.56
C ASP A 70 2.73 -10.66 -23.31
N GLY A 71 2.05 -11.31 -22.36
CA GLY A 71 2.62 -11.71 -21.07
C GLY A 71 2.60 -10.62 -19.99
N ASP A 72 2.08 -9.41 -20.25
CA ASP A 72 1.96 -8.37 -19.23
C ASP A 72 1.07 -8.80 -18.06
N GLU A 73 1.47 -8.42 -16.84
CA GLU A 73 0.64 -8.50 -15.64
C GLU A 73 -0.05 -7.14 -15.42
N VAL A 74 -1.38 -7.16 -15.31
CA VAL A 74 -2.18 -5.97 -14.96
C VAL A 74 -2.83 -6.18 -13.60
N ALA A 75 -2.44 -5.37 -12.61
CA ALA A 75 -3.08 -5.36 -11.30
C ALA A 75 -4.25 -4.37 -11.28
N MET A 76 -5.42 -4.85 -10.84
CA MET A 76 -6.60 -4.04 -10.57
C MET A 76 -6.55 -3.63 -9.09
N ILE A 77 -6.18 -2.38 -8.83
CA ILE A 77 -5.90 -1.84 -7.50
C ILE A 77 -7.14 -1.15 -6.95
N PRO A 78 -7.91 -1.80 -6.03
CA PRO A 78 -9.02 -1.15 -5.36
C PRO A 78 -8.54 -0.08 -4.36
N PRO A 79 -9.44 0.71 -3.79
CA PRO A 79 -9.12 1.71 -2.78
C PRO A 79 -8.29 1.15 -1.62
N VAL A 80 -7.23 1.89 -1.22
CA VAL A 80 -6.39 1.56 -0.06
C VAL A 80 -6.78 2.35 1.18
N SER A 81 -6.27 1.98 2.34
CA SER A 81 -6.64 2.58 3.62
C SER A 81 -5.91 3.91 3.90
N GLY A 82 -6.32 4.98 3.25
CA GLY A 82 -5.89 6.36 3.53
C GLY A 82 -5.25 7.05 2.33
N GLY A 83 -5.90 7.99 1.68
CA GLY A 83 -5.29 8.74 0.60
C GLY A 83 -6.16 9.83 -0.02
N SER A 84 -5.53 10.85 -0.61
CA SER A 84 -6.08 11.90 -1.46
C SER A 84 -5.35 11.92 -2.82
N ASP A 85 -5.99 12.40 -3.88
CA ASP A 85 -5.51 12.33 -5.28
C ASP A 85 -4.32 13.24 -5.56
N GLN A 86 -3.24 12.71 -6.16
CA GLN A 86 -2.39 13.46 -7.11
C GLN A 86 -1.35 12.59 -7.86
N ALA A 87 -0.76 13.12 -8.96
CA ALA A 87 -0.01 12.40 -9.98
C ALA A 87 1.48 12.10 -9.65
N ILE A 88 2.05 11.10 -10.34
CA ILE A 88 3.40 10.57 -10.15
C ILE A 88 4.42 11.39 -10.95
N ASP A 89 5.58 11.67 -10.33
CA ASP A 89 6.85 11.93 -11.02
C ASP A 89 7.81 10.74 -10.79
N GLU A 90 8.52 10.34 -11.83
CA GLU A 90 9.44 9.20 -11.81
C GLU A 90 10.63 9.47 -10.88
N ALA A 91 10.83 8.62 -9.87
CA ALA A 91 11.97 8.71 -8.97
C ALA A 91 13.24 8.14 -9.62
N ALA A 92 14.30 8.94 -9.66
CA ALA A 92 15.61 8.55 -10.16
C ALA A 92 16.36 7.68 -9.14
N ASP A 93 16.86 6.55 -9.62
CA ASP A 93 17.75 5.65 -8.89
C ASP A 93 19.12 6.35 -8.67
N GLY A 94 19.38 6.80 -7.45
CA GLY A 94 20.64 7.44 -7.06
C GLY A 94 21.58 6.45 -6.36
N PRO A 95 22.92 6.55 -6.51
CA PRO A 95 23.87 5.57 -6.00
C PRO A 95 23.88 5.51 -4.46
N ASP A 96 23.91 4.29 -3.90
CA ASP A 96 24.08 4.01 -2.47
C ASP A 96 25.38 4.65 -1.95
N GLY A 97 25.27 5.75 -1.22
CA GLY A 97 26.38 6.32 -0.47
C GLY A 97 26.61 5.55 0.85
N PRO A 98 27.82 5.57 1.42
CA PRO A 98 28.19 4.80 2.62
C PRO A 98 27.38 5.14 3.89
N ASP A 99 26.60 6.21 3.86
CA ASP A 99 25.78 6.71 4.98
C ASP A 99 24.28 6.38 4.85
N ARG A 100 23.86 5.77 3.75
CA ARG A 100 22.45 5.45 3.47
C ARG A 100 22.11 4.07 4.02
N ARG A 101 21.17 4.01 4.99
CA ARG A 101 20.66 2.75 5.55
C ARG A 101 19.15 2.73 5.50
N ARG A 102 18.57 1.78 4.81
CA ARG A 102 17.13 1.61 4.69
C ARG A 102 16.73 0.18 5.02
N ILE A 103 15.68 0.03 5.84
CA ILE A 103 15.05 -1.24 6.17
C ILE A 103 13.59 -1.14 5.73
N LEU A 104 13.29 -1.62 4.54
CA LEU A 104 11.98 -1.54 3.90
C LEU A 104 11.43 -2.95 3.75
N GLU A 105 10.46 -3.33 4.60
CA GLU A 105 10.07 -4.74 4.74
C GLU A 105 8.57 -4.95 4.88
N LEU A 106 8.13 -6.10 4.34
CA LEU A 106 6.83 -6.69 4.60
C LEU A 106 7.05 -7.98 5.41
N ARG A 107 6.35 -8.13 6.54
CA ARG A 107 6.51 -9.28 7.45
C ARG A 107 5.20 -9.98 7.72
N SER A 108 5.19 -11.31 7.64
CA SER A 108 4.10 -12.16 8.14
C SER A 108 4.21 -12.42 9.65
N GLU A 109 5.42 -12.37 10.21
CA GLU A 109 5.70 -12.64 11.62
C GLU A 109 5.34 -11.43 12.51
N PRO A 110 4.76 -11.66 13.70
CA PRO A 110 4.47 -10.60 14.66
C PRO A 110 5.72 -9.87 15.14
N PHE A 111 5.57 -8.60 15.41
CA PHE A 111 6.53 -7.79 16.17
C PHE A 111 5.81 -6.92 17.20
N ASP A 112 6.51 -6.46 18.19
CA ASP A 112 6.01 -5.58 19.25
C ASP A 112 6.72 -4.20 19.23
N ILE A 113 6.51 -3.40 20.27
CA ILE A 113 7.13 -2.07 20.39
C ILE A 113 8.67 -2.14 20.45
N GLY A 114 9.25 -3.27 20.85
CA GLY A 114 10.70 -3.50 20.93
C GLY A 114 11.38 -3.39 19.56
N ILE A 115 10.63 -3.60 18.47
CA ILE A 115 11.13 -3.42 17.09
C ILE A 115 11.73 -2.00 16.88
N VAL A 116 11.24 -0.98 17.57
CA VAL A 116 11.77 0.39 17.44
C VAL A 116 13.24 0.45 17.88
N SER A 117 13.60 -0.21 18.99
CA SER A 117 14.98 -0.28 19.45
C SER A 117 15.85 -1.09 18.48
N GLU A 118 15.37 -2.23 18.04
CA GLU A 118 16.06 -3.10 17.08
C GLU A 118 16.40 -2.36 15.78
N LEU A 119 15.39 -1.68 15.20
CA LEU A 119 15.58 -0.91 13.98
C LEU A 119 16.46 0.33 14.19
N ALA A 120 16.33 1.00 15.34
CA ALA A 120 17.18 2.14 15.66
C ALA A 120 18.65 1.75 15.77
N ASP A 121 18.96 0.65 16.45
CA ASP A 121 20.33 0.13 16.59
C ASP A 121 20.93 -0.29 15.23
N ALA A 122 20.10 -0.81 14.33
CA ALA A 122 20.52 -1.20 12.99
C ALA A 122 20.78 0.01 12.06
N LEU A 123 20.06 1.12 12.28
CA LEU A 123 20.13 2.31 11.43
C LEU A 123 21.14 3.35 11.92
N ALA A 124 21.21 3.62 13.24
CA ALA A 124 21.93 4.74 13.80
C ALA A 124 23.45 4.65 13.60
N VAL A 125 24.09 5.82 13.53
CA VAL A 125 25.53 6.02 13.53
C VAL A 125 25.89 7.12 14.53
N ASP A 126 27.19 7.28 14.84
CA ASP A 126 27.69 8.23 15.84
C ASP A 126 27.35 9.72 15.57
N LEU A 127 26.95 10.03 14.32
CA LEU A 127 26.56 11.39 13.92
C LEU A 127 25.08 11.70 14.20
N ASP A 128 24.29 10.72 14.59
CA ASP A 128 22.85 10.88 14.80
C ASP A 128 22.54 11.30 16.23
N GLY A 129 21.79 12.39 16.36
CA GLY A 129 21.33 12.93 17.64
C GLY A 129 19.85 12.66 17.92
N ALA A 130 19.09 12.09 16.97
CA ALA A 130 17.65 11.88 17.11
C ALA A 130 17.18 10.58 16.48
N VAL A 131 16.36 9.85 17.23
CA VAL A 131 15.60 8.68 16.77
C VAL A 131 14.13 8.92 17.04
N VAL A 132 13.28 8.81 16.01
CA VAL A 132 11.83 8.87 16.14
C VAL A 132 11.24 7.55 15.66
N GLY A 133 10.53 6.87 16.56
CA GLY A 133 9.82 5.62 16.26
C GLY A 133 8.31 5.80 16.33
N PHE A 134 7.60 5.27 15.33
CA PHE A 134 6.15 5.13 15.33
C PHE A 134 5.77 3.65 15.23
N VAL A 135 4.81 3.21 16.08
CA VAL A 135 4.22 1.89 15.97
C VAL A 135 2.70 2.01 15.91
N GLY A 136 2.12 1.58 14.79
CA GLY A 136 0.68 1.44 14.62
C GLY A 136 0.21 0.08 15.13
N ARG A 137 -0.86 0.08 15.94
CA ARG A 137 -1.45 -1.14 16.53
C ARG A 137 -2.90 -1.31 16.11
N THR A 138 -3.32 -2.57 16.02
CA THR A 138 -4.73 -2.91 15.79
C THR A 138 -5.58 -2.51 16.99
N ARG A 139 -6.65 -1.75 16.72
CA ARG A 139 -7.62 -1.28 17.72
C ARG A 139 -8.99 -1.89 17.49
N SER A 140 -9.82 -1.96 18.52
CA SER A 140 -11.19 -2.51 18.46
C SER A 140 -12.21 -1.58 17.78
N THR A 141 -11.87 -0.30 17.60
CA THR A 141 -12.77 0.68 16.97
C THR A 141 -12.73 0.52 15.44
N PRO A 142 -13.89 0.31 14.80
CA PRO A 142 -13.98 0.23 13.35
C PRO A 142 -13.47 1.49 12.65
N GLY A 143 -12.91 1.31 11.46
CA GLY A 143 -12.49 2.38 10.57
C GLY A 143 -13.57 2.79 9.58
N THR A 144 -13.20 3.65 8.61
CA THR A 144 -14.09 4.04 7.51
C THR A 144 -14.11 2.92 6.47
N PRO A 145 -15.30 2.40 6.09
CA PRO A 145 -15.40 1.36 5.08
C PRO A 145 -14.90 1.83 3.71
N ALA A 146 -14.37 0.90 2.93
CA ALA A 146 -14.03 1.15 1.54
C ALA A 146 -15.32 1.43 0.73
N PRO A 147 -15.25 2.19 -0.38
CA PRO A 147 -16.39 2.42 -1.26
C PRO A 147 -17.06 1.11 -1.68
N GLY A 148 -18.38 1.03 -1.50
CA GLY A 148 -19.17 -0.18 -1.75
C GLY A 148 -19.27 -1.15 -0.57
N GLN A 149 -18.61 -0.87 0.56
CA GLN A 149 -18.66 -1.67 1.79
C GLN A 149 -19.57 -1.07 2.87
N GLU A 150 -20.29 0.00 2.57
CA GLU A 150 -21.11 0.73 3.54
C GLU A 150 -22.25 -0.14 4.10
N ALA A 151 -22.88 -0.96 3.26
CA ALA A 151 -23.96 -1.84 3.67
C ALA A 151 -23.45 -2.97 4.59
N GLU A 152 -22.28 -3.54 4.31
CA GLU A 152 -21.64 -4.56 5.15
C GLU A 152 -21.19 -3.94 6.47
N ALA A 153 -20.55 -2.76 6.44
CA ALA A 153 -20.14 -2.03 7.64
C ALA A 153 -21.34 -1.71 8.55
N ALA A 154 -22.50 -1.39 7.97
CA ALA A 154 -23.72 -1.14 8.73
C ALA A 154 -24.21 -2.38 9.51
N ARG A 155 -23.98 -3.60 9.02
CA ARG A 155 -24.32 -4.86 9.72
C ARG A 155 -23.48 -5.06 10.99
N HIS A 156 -22.29 -4.47 11.03
CA HIS A 156 -21.36 -4.55 12.15
C HIS A 156 -21.32 -3.27 13.00
N ALA A 157 -22.26 -2.34 12.77
CA ALA A 157 -22.32 -1.08 13.51
C ALA A 157 -22.41 -1.31 15.03
N GLY A 158 -21.53 -0.64 15.77
CA GLY A 158 -21.47 -0.74 17.24
C GLY A 158 -20.75 -2.00 17.75
N ARG A 159 -20.22 -2.86 16.88
CA ARG A 159 -19.44 -4.05 17.26
C ARG A 159 -17.95 -3.73 17.30
N SER A 160 -17.23 -4.50 18.12
CA SER A 160 -15.77 -4.42 18.14
C SER A 160 -15.18 -5.24 16.99
N VAL A 161 -14.08 -4.75 16.43
CA VAL A 161 -13.21 -5.50 15.53
C VAL A 161 -12.48 -6.58 16.32
N ASP A 162 -12.42 -7.79 15.80
CA ASP A 162 -11.72 -8.92 16.44
C ASP A 162 -10.26 -9.04 15.97
N ALA A 163 -10.00 -8.77 14.70
CA ALA A 163 -8.67 -8.77 14.10
C ALA A 163 -8.66 -7.89 12.84
N LEU A 164 -7.47 -7.62 12.32
CA LEU A 164 -7.27 -7.08 10.97
C LEU A 164 -6.67 -8.17 10.07
N GLU A 165 -7.00 -8.13 8.79
CA GLU A 165 -6.33 -8.88 7.75
C GLU A 165 -5.73 -7.88 6.75
N TYR A 166 -4.43 -8.04 6.44
CA TYR A 166 -3.75 -7.21 5.45
C TYR A 166 -3.43 -8.01 4.20
N GLU A 167 -3.93 -7.56 3.06
CA GLU A 167 -3.56 -8.05 1.73
C GLU A 167 -2.65 -7.02 1.05
N THR A 168 -1.64 -7.50 0.32
CA THR A 168 -0.59 -6.62 -0.21
C THR A 168 -0.17 -7.05 -1.62
N LEU A 169 0.06 -6.08 -2.50
CA LEU A 169 0.84 -6.28 -3.73
C LEU A 169 2.30 -5.98 -3.39
N GLU A 170 3.03 -7.03 -2.96
CA GLU A 170 4.32 -6.91 -2.25
C GLU A 170 5.38 -6.13 -3.02
N SER A 171 5.61 -6.48 -4.31
CA SER A 171 6.62 -5.83 -5.13
C SER A 171 6.39 -4.32 -5.23
N MET A 172 5.14 -3.93 -5.49
CA MET A 172 4.76 -2.53 -5.62
C MET A 172 4.78 -1.80 -4.27
N ALA A 173 4.39 -2.45 -3.17
CA ALA A 173 4.47 -1.85 -1.85
C ALA A 173 5.92 -1.51 -1.46
N LEU A 174 6.88 -2.41 -1.75
CA LEU A 174 8.30 -2.18 -1.52
C LEU A 174 8.85 -1.06 -2.42
N THR A 175 8.43 -0.99 -3.69
CA THR A 175 8.76 0.13 -4.57
C THR A 175 8.27 1.46 -4.00
N VAL A 176 7.02 1.52 -3.51
CA VAL A 176 6.46 2.73 -2.88
C VAL A 176 7.23 3.10 -1.61
N PHE A 177 7.63 2.15 -0.78
CA PHE A 177 8.48 2.43 0.39
C PHE A 177 9.82 3.04 -0.02
N GLY A 178 10.44 2.55 -1.11
CA GLY A 178 11.65 3.10 -1.68
C GLY A 178 11.47 4.57 -2.11
N GLN A 179 10.42 4.86 -2.87
CA GLN A 179 10.08 6.22 -3.31
C GLN A 179 9.87 7.18 -2.13
N ILE A 180 9.13 6.74 -1.09
CA ILE A 180 8.92 7.53 0.13
C ILE A 180 10.27 7.83 0.80
N ALA A 181 11.17 6.86 0.87
CA ALA A 181 12.49 7.04 1.46
C ALA A 181 13.36 8.01 0.63
N ASP A 182 13.26 8.00 -0.69
CA ASP A 182 13.95 8.95 -1.59
C ASP A 182 13.41 10.38 -1.40
N GLU A 183 12.10 10.55 -1.31
CA GLU A 183 11.44 11.82 -1.04
C GLU A 183 11.83 12.41 0.32
N ILE A 184 11.93 11.56 1.36
CA ILE A 184 12.39 11.96 2.70
C ILE A 184 13.84 12.43 2.66
N GLU A 185 14.71 11.70 1.96
CA GLU A 185 16.11 12.10 1.80
C GLU A 185 16.22 13.45 1.07
N ALA A 186 15.46 13.62 -0.02
CA ALA A 186 15.47 14.86 -0.80
C ALA A 186 14.96 16.08 -0.01
N ARG A 187 13.96 15.92 0.87
CA ARG A 187 13.33 17.01 1.62
C ARG A 187 14.08 17.40 2.90
N TRP A 188 14.58 16.40 3.62
CA TRP A 188 15.12 16.60 4.99
C TRP A 188 16.53 16.04 5.20
N ASP A 189 17.17 15.51 4.14
CA ASP A 189 18.48 14.83 4.19
C ASP A 189 18.49 13.68 5.22
N VAL A 190 17.34 13.01 5.43
CA VAL A 190 17.23 11.83 6.29
C VAL A 190 17.46 10.57 5.48
N ARG A 191 18.62 9.94 5.67
CA ARG A 191 19.10 8.81 4.90
C ARG A 191 18.93 7.47 5.61
N ARG A 192 18.51 7.49 6.88
CA ARG A 192 18.35 6.32 7.75
C ARG A 192 16.89 6.18 8.15
N LEU A 193 16.22 5.23 7.48
CA LEU A 193 14.78 5.03 7.60
C LEU A 193 14.44 3.54 7.62
N ALA A 194 13.53 3.16 8.51
CA ALA A 194 12.86 1.87 8.45
C ALA A 194 11.35 2.06 8.25
N ILE A 195 10.77 1.25 7.36
CA ILE A 195 9.32 1.04 7.21
C ILE A 195 9.10 -0.47 7.20
N VAL A 196 8.46 -0.99 8.24
CA VAL A 196 8.14 -2.41 8.38
C VAL A 196 6.63 -2.55 8.52
N HIS A 197 5.97 -3.25 7.60
CA HIS A 197 4.52 -3.45 7.63
C HIS A 197 4.17 -4.95 7.70
N ARG A 198 3.13 -5.28 8.48
CA ARG A 198 2.59 -6.62 8.57
C ARG A 198 1.74 -6.98 7.35
N THR A 199 1.80 -8.25 6.97
CA THR A 199 0.87 -8.89 6.02
C THR A 199 0.10 -10.01 6.71
N GLY A 200 -1.05 -10.40 6.14
CA GLY A 200 -1.91 -11.44 6.73
C GLY A 200 -2.65 -10.99 7.99
N ASP A 201 -2.95 -11.93 8.86
CA ASP A 201 -3.74 -11.69 10.06
C ASP A 201 -2.96 -10.97 11.16
N VAL A 202 -3.58 -9.92 11.72
CA VAL A 202 -3.04 -9.13 12.82
C VAL A 202 -4.09 -9.01 13.94
N PRO A 203 -3.94 -9.73 15.04
CA PRO A 203 -4.85 -9.71 16.19
C PRO A 203 -4.93 -8.32 16.83
N LEU A 204 -6.00 -8.09 17.62
CA LEU A 204 -6.15 -6.88 18.43
C LEU A 204 -4.93 -6.63 19.33
N GLY A 205 -4.53 -5.36 19.39
CA GLY A 205 -3.43 -4.90 20.22
C GLY A 205 -2.03 -5.24 19.67
N VAL A 206 -1.93 -6.04 18.61
CA VAL A 206 -0.65 -6.34 17.94
C VAL A 206 -0.25 -5.23 17.01
N ALA A 207 1.05 -4.98 16.87
CA ALA A 207 1.61 -4.00 15.94
C ALA A 207 1.37 -4.43 14.48
N SER A 208 0.97 -3.49 13.64
CA SER A 208 0.76 -3.70 12.20
C SER A 208 1.77 -2.97 11.33
N ILE A 209 2.36 -1.88 11.83
CA ILE A 209 3.38 -1.10 11.13
C ILE A 209 4.34 -0.51 12.14
N ALA A 210 5.63 -0.45 11.79
CA ALA A 210 6.65 0.30 12.47
C ALA A 210 7.37 1.21 11.47
N VAL A 211 7.60 2.45 11.88
CA VAL A 211 8.45 3.42 11.17
C VAL A 211 9.51 3.91 12.13
N VAL A 212 10.77 3.92 11.72
CA VAL A 212 11.88 4.51 12.49
C VAL A 212 12.67 5.43 11.59
N ALA A 213 12.75 6.71 11.96
CA ALA A 213 13.59 7.69 11.29
C ALA A 213 14.74 8.10 12.22
N VAL A 214 15.95 8.09 11.69
CA VAL A 214 17.18 8.44 12.43
C VAL A 214 17.88 9.59 11.72
N ALA A 215 18.20 10.66 12.45
CA ALA A 215 18.76 11.87 11.89
C ALA A 215 19.67 12.60 12.89
N PRO A 216 20.57 13.52 12.43
CA PRO A 216 21.37 14.36 13.30
C PRO A 216 20.52 15.25 14.23
N HIS A 217 19.36 15.71 13.78
CA HIS A 217 18.49 16.64 14.50
C HIS A 217 17.03 16.16 14.56
N ARG A 218 16.37 16.45 15.70
CA ARG A 218 15.01 15.98 16.00
C ARG A 218 13.95 16.42 14.98
N ASP A 219 14.05 17.64 14.47
CA ASP A 219 13.01 18.21 13.60
C ASP A 219 12.90 17.38 12.30
N ALA A 220 14.05 17.10 11.65
CA ALA A 220 14.10 16.24 10.48
C ALA A 220 13.59 14.80 10.78
N ALA A 221 13.94 14.23 11.95
CA ALA A 221 13.48 12.90 12.33
C ALA A 221 11.95 12.83 12.53
N PHE A 222 11.33 13.87 13.15
CA PHE A 222 9.88 13.94 13.32
C PHE A 222 9.15 14.10 11.97
N GLU A 223 9.61 14.99 11.10
CA GLU A 223 9.03 15.20 9.78
C GLU A 223 9.15 13.94 8.93
N ALA A 224 10.31 13.31 8.88
CA ALA A 224 10.54 12.07 8.16
C ALA A 224 9.63 10.93 8.65
N ALA A 225 9.51 10.74 9.96
CA ALA A 225 8.66 9.67 10.51
C ALA A 225 7.17 9.93 10.23
N ARG A 226 6.71 11.18 10.35
CA ARG A 226 5.33 11.57 10.01
C ARG A 226 5.05 11.32 8.53
N TYR A 227 5.91 11.84 7.65
CA TYR A 227 5.78 11.67 6.22
C TYR A 227 5.76 10.20 5.82
N ALA A 228 6.67 9.39 6.35
CA ALA A 228 6.75 7.98 6.07
C ALA A 228 5.43 7.25 6.38
N ILE A 229 4.81 7.48 7.56
CA ILE A 229 3.55 6.82 7.91
C ILE A 229 2.38 7.33 7.09
N ASP A 230 2.29 8.63 6.84
CA ASP A 230 1.18 9.24 6.10
C ASP A 230 1.22 8.79 4.63
N GLU A 231 2.40 8.83 3.97
CA GLU A 231 2.56 8.40 2.59
C GLU A 231 2.41 6.87 2.41
N THR A 232 2.92 6.07 3.34
CA THR A 232 2.70 4.62 3.31
C THR A 232 1.22 4.29 3.30
N LYS A 233 0.42 4.93 4.16
CA LYS A 233 -1.03 4.71 4.21
C LYS A 233 -1.76 5.23 2.98
N ALA A 234 -1.25 6.30 2.37
CA ALA A 234 -1.87 6.95 1.24
C ALA A 234 -1.60 6.23 -0.09
N ARG A 235 -0.41 5.64 -0.25
CA ARG A 235 0.11 5.20 -1.55
C ARG A 235 0.41 3.72 -1.66
N ALA A 236 0.85 3.08 -0.57
CA ALA A 236 1.22 1.68 -0.63
C ALA A 236 0.00 0.78 -0.93
N PRO A 237 0.08 -0.13 -1.91
CA PRO A 237 -0.99 -1.05 -2.24
C PRO A 237 -1.13 -2.14 -1.18
N ILE A 238 -1.58 -1.71 0.00
CA ILE A 238 -1.84 -2.51 1.19
C ILE A 238 -3.30 -2.29 1.58
N TRP A 239 -4.10 -3.35 1.50
CA TRP A 239 -5.52 -3.32 1.82
C TRP A 239 -5.75 -3.93 3.19
N LYS A 240 -6.70 -3.36 3.93
CA LYS A 240 -7.07 -3.78 5.27
C LYS A 240 -8.52 -4.21 5.32
N ALA A 241 -8.79 -5.43 5.75
CA ALA A 241 -10.11 -5.88 6.17
C ALA A 241 -10.19 -5.90 7.70
N GLU A 242 -11.29 -5.38 8.25
CA GLU A 242 -11.66 -5.55 9.65
C GLU A 242 -12.51 -6.80 9.80
N ARG A 243 -12.08 -7.74 10.63
CA ARG A 243 -12.76 -9.01 10.87
C ARG A 243 -13.64 -8.91 12.10
N PHE A 244 -14.83 -9.48 11.96
CA PHE A 244 -15.83 -9.65 13.01
C PHE A 244 -16.13 -11.15 13.15
N THR A 245 -16.83 -11.56 14.19
CA THR A 245 -17.15 -12.97 14.44
C THR A 245 -17.88 -13.66 13.27
N ASP A 246 -18.62 -12.92 12.45
CA ASP A 246 -19.51 -13.43 11.40
C ASP A 246 -19.31 -12.75 10.03
N GLY A 247 -18.17 -12.09 9.83
CA GLY A 247 -17.86 -11.45 8.56
C GLY A 247 -16.67 -10.51 8.64
N HIS A 248 -16.45 -9.76 7.57
CA HIS A 248 -15.40 -8.75 7.51
C HIS A 248 -15.81 -7.57 6.63
N VAL A 249 -15.14 -6.43 6.81
CA VAL A 249 -15.37 -5.19 6.06
C VAL A 249 -14.04 -4.68 5.55
N TRP A 250 -13.91 -4.48 4.24
CA TRP A 250 -12.76 -3.82 3.65
C TRP A 250 -12.80 -2.32 3.99
N ILE A 251 -11.65 -1.82 4.45
CA ILE A 251 -11.48 -0.45 4.93
C ILE A 251 -10.59 0.31 3.98
N GLY A 252 -10.96 1.53 3.61
CA GLY A 252 -10.04 2.40 2.89
C GLY A 252 -10.67 3.42 1.97
N HIS A 253 -9.80 4.26 1.40
CA HIS A 253 -10.08 5.26 0.39
C HIS A 253 -9.27 4.97 -0.87
N GLN A 254 -9.51 5.72 -1.95
CA GLN A 254 -8.75 5.60 -3.18
C GLN A 254 -7.25 5.87 -2.91
N ALA A 255 -6.36 5.01 -3.43
CA ALA A 255 -4.93 5.19 -3.31
C ALA A 255 -4.48 6.46 -4.02
N ARG A 256 -3.58 7.19 -3.39
CA ARG A 256 -2.84 8.29 -4.01
C ARG A 256 -1.69 7.73 -4.85
N THR A 257 -1.41 8.34 -5.99
CA THR A 257 -0.36 7.89 -6.90
C THR A 257 0.96 8.66 -6.77
N GLY A 258 1.00 9.73 -5.97
CA GLY A 258 2.18 10.56 -5.74
C GLY A 258 2.23 11.20 -4.37
N PRO A 259 3.32 11.94 -4.04
CA PRO A 259 3.47 12.63 -2.76
C PRO A 259 2.39 13.68 -2.53
N ALA A 260 2.19 14.08 -1.26
CA ALA A 260 1.32 15.22 -0.94
C ALA A 260 1.94 16.52 -1.45
N ASP A 261 1.12 17.39 -2.06
CA ASP A 261 1.56 18.77 -2.31
C ASP A 261 1.81 19.48 -0.98
N GLU A 262 2.86 20.28 -0.95
CA GLU A 262 3.13 21.16 0.17
C GLU A 262 1.99 22.18 0.29
N ALA A 263 1.28 22.19 1.41
CA ALA A 263 0.27 23.18 1.77
C ALA A 263 0.91 24.37 2.46
#